data_342778ec8a7f1499494da087d0995488
#
_entry.id   342778ec8a7f1499494da087d0995488
#
_cell.length_a   1.000
_cell.length_b   1.000
_cell.length_c   1.000
_cell.angle_alpha   90.00
_cell.angle_beta   90.00
_cell.angle_gamma   90.00
#
_symmetry.space_group_name_H-M   'P 1'
#
loop_
_entity.id
_entity.type
_entity.pdbx_description
1 polymer ?
#
loop_
_entity_poly.entity_id
_entity_poly.type
_entity_poly.pdbx_seq_one_letter_code
_entity_poly.pdbx_strand_id
1 'polypeptide(L)'
;MTGGGSSEAIEPVQPGSASWLAERWREAWSAATPEAFGECCSVEVFYEDPLAIEPREGLGELATHAARLRAVLPDLRIELVGEAVIDGRNGCLPWRIVGTHRGEVGEVPASGRFVTLPGVHYVTLVDGRVRRARGFFDLYDAAIQLGMLPKRGSLGESAIMLLRGFGLRRA
;
A
#
# COMPACT_ATOMS: atom_id res chain seq x y z
N MET A 1 -2.26 38.03 29.13
CA MET A 1 -2.51 37.63 27.74
C MET A 1 -2.58 36.12 27.70
N THR A 2 -3.77 35.58 27.80
CA THR A 2 -4.07 34.15 27.90
C THR A 2 -4.27 33.63 26.46
N GLY A 3 -3.29 32.87 25.97
CA GLY A 3 -3.41 32.15 24.70
C GLY A 3 -4.31 30.92 24.90
N GLY A 4 -5.54 30.99 24.43
CA GLY A 4 -6.42 29.86 24.37
C GLY A 4 -5.95 28.89 23.30
N GLY A 5 -5.41 27.74 23.70
CA GLY A 5 -5.23 26.58 22.82
C GLY A 5 -6.60 26.03 22.47
N SER A 6 -7.04 26.25 21.25
CA SER A 6 -8.21 25.54 20.72
C SER A 6 -7.86 24.06 20.63
N SER A 7 -8.41 23.28 21.57
CA SER A 7 -8.48 21.83 21.44
C SER A 7 -9.39 21.55 20.24
N GLU A 8 -8.81 21.20 19.10
CA GLU A 8 -9.56 20.73 17.95
C GLU A 8 -10.26 19.43 18.39
N ALA A 9 -11.54 19.53 18.63
CA ALA A 9 -12.37 18.37 18.94
C ALA A 9 -12.31 17.44 17.70
N ILE A 10 -11.78 16.23 17.91
CA ILE A 10 -11.81 15.17 16.88
C ILE A 10 -13.29 14.88 16.63
N GLU A 11 -13.80 15.37 15.49
CA GLU A 11 -15.18 15.05 15.08
C GLU A 11 -15.32 13.53 14.94
N PRO A 12 -16.44 12.95 15.41
CA PRO A 12 -16.67 11.52 15.26
C PRO A 12 -16.72 11.17 13.77
N VAL A 13 -15.94 10.15 13.38
CA VAL A 13 -15.81 9.68 11.99
C VAL A 13 -17.17 9.19 11.50
N GLN A 14 -17.82 9.96 10.64
CA GLN A 14 -19.15 9.65 10.14
C GLN A 14 -19.09 8.57 9.05
N PRO A 15 -19.98 7.55 9.08
CA PRO A 15 -20.11 6.56 8.02
C PRO A 15 -20.26 7.23 6.64
N GLY A 16 -19.45 6.81 5.66
CA GLY A 16 -19.46 7.38 4.30
C GLY A 16 -18.54 8.60 4.12
N SER A 17 -17.91 9.12 5.16
CA SER A 17 -16.87 10.14 5.02
C SER A 17 -15.55 9.56 4.46
N ALA A 18 -14.69 10.42 3.91
CA ALA A 18 -13.39 10.00 3.41
C ALA A 18 -12.51 9.38 4.52
N SER A 19 -12.54 9.96 5.71
CA SER A 19 -11.82 9.44 6.87
C SER A 19 -12.37 8.09 7.33
N TRP A 20 -13.68 7.91 7.34
CA TRP A 20 -14.30 6.62 7.67
C TRP A 20 -13.85 5.54 6.67
N LEU A 21 -13.90 5.83 5.38
CA LEU A 21 -13.47 4.87 4.35
C LEU A 21 -12.00 4.51 4.50
N ALA A 22 -11.13 5.51 4.73
CA ALA A 22 -9.70 5.27 4.92
C ALA A 22 -9.42 4.36 6.13
N GLU A 23 -10.11 4.58 7.26
CA GLU A 23 -9.97 3.73 8.44
C GLU A 23 -10.46 2.31 8.20
N ARG A 24 -11.67 2.13 7.62
CA ARG A 24 -12.18 0.79 7.28
C ARG A 24 -11.27 0.06 6.28
N TRP A 25 -10.76 0.76 5.29
CA TRP A 25 -9.80 0.22 4.32
C TRP A 25 -8.50 -0.23 5.00
N ARG A 26 -7.93 0.61 5.88
CA ARG A 26 -6.74 0.27 6.67
C ARG A 26 -6.96 -0.97 7.55
N GLU A 27 -8.10 -1.02 8.23
CA GLU A 27 -8.48 -2.16 9.09
C GLU A 27 -8.64 -3.44 8.27
N ALA A 28 -9.28 -3.37 7.11
CA ALA A 28 -9.47 -4.51 6.22
C ALA A 28 -8.13 -5.09 5.74
N TRP A 29 -7.19 -4.24 5.33
CA TRP A 29 -5.83 -4.67 4.97
C TRP A 29 -5.07 -5.25 6.16
N SER A 30 -5.31 -4.71 7.36
CA SER A 30 -4.68 -5.21 8.58
C SER A 30 -5.25 -6.55 9.02
N ALA A 31 -6.55 -6.77 8.89
CA ALA A 31 -7.22 -8.02 9.21
C ALA A 31 -6.97 -9.10 8.14
N ALA A 32 -6.90 -8.69 6.87
CA ALA A 32 -6.71 -9.54 5.70
C ALA A 32 -7.79 -10.64 5.58
N THR A 33 -9.06 -10.30 5.87
CA THR A 33 -10.19 -11.22 5.78
C THR A 33 -11.27 -10.67 4.84
N PRO A 34 -12.05 -11.55 4.16
CA PRO A 34 -13.15 -11.13 3.30
C PRO A 34 -14.20 -10.29 4.02
N GLU A 35 -14.50 -10.62 5.29
CA GLU A 35 -15.49 -9.94 6.11
C GLU A 35 -15.09 -8.49 6.36
N ALA A 36 -13.81 -8.26 6.72
CA ALA A 36 -13.28 -6.92 6.96
C ALA A 36 -13.31 -6.06 5.69
N PHE A 37 -12.95 -6.63 4.53
CA PHE A 37 -13.10 -5.92 3.25
C PHE A 37 -14.57 -5.67 2.90
N GLY A 38 -15.47 -6.58 3.25
CA GLY A 38 -16.92 -6.43 3.04
C GLY A 38 -17.55 -5.25 3.77
N GLU A 39 -16.89 -4.69 4.79
CA GLU A 39 -17.37 -3.49 5.47
C GLU A 39 -17.29 -2.24 4.58
N CYS A 40 -16.27 -2.14 3.74
CA CYS A 40 -16.03 -0.96 2.90
C CYS A 40 -16.03 -1.24 1.39
N CYS A 41 -16.01 -2.48 0.95
CA CYS A 41 -16.00 -2.88 -0.45
C CYS A 41 -17.32 -3.48 -0.91
N SER A 42 -17.58 -3.43 -2.22
CA SER A 42 -18.58 -4.28 -2.86
C SER A 42 -18.07 -5.72 -2.95
N VAL A 43 -18.99 -6.69 -2.99
CA VAL A 43 -18.62 -8.13 -3.14
C VAL A 43 -17.83 -8.41 -4.41
N GLU A 44 -18.04 -7.62 -5.46
CA GLU A 44 -17.37 -7.72 -6.75
C GLU A 44 -16.24 -6.69 -6.87
N VAL A 45 -15.54 -6.38 -5.77
CA VAL A 45 -14.41 -5.44 -5.80
C VAL A 45 -13.33 -5.91 -6.78
N PHE A 46 -12.77 -4.96 -7.50
CA PHE A 46 -11.66 -5.17 -8.43
C PHE A 46 -10.44 -4.41 -7.93
N TYR A 47 -9.31 -5.12 -7.73
CA TYR A 47 -8.10 -4.55 -7.16
C TYR A 47 -6.88 -4.84 -8.02
N GLU A 48 -6.01 -3.83 -8.16
CA GLU A 48 -4.73 -3.89 -8.85
C GLU A 48 -3.64 -3.19 -8.03
N ASP A 49 -2.43 -3.72 -8.04
CA ASP A 49 -1.22 -3.06 -7.57
C ASP A 49 0.04 -3.62 -8.24
N PRO A 50 1.24 -3.01 -8.05
CA PRO A 50 2.47 -3.49 -8.65
C PRO A 50 2.92 -4.92 -8.24
N LEU A 51 2.37 -5.50 -7.18
CA LEU A 51 2.64 -6.87 -6.74
C LEU A 51 1.62 -7.88 -7.28
N ALA A 52 0.48 -7.41 -7.78
CA ALA A 52 -0.55 -8.24 -8.36
C ALA A 52 -0.32 -8.37 -9.87
N ILE A 53 0.23 -9.52 -10.32
CA ILE A 53 0.46 -9.80 -11.75
C ILE A 53 -0.86 -9.74 -12.53
N GLU A 54 -1.93 -10.24 -11.92
CA GLU A 54 -3.30 -10.17 -12.42
C GLU A 54 -4.18 -9.47 -11.41
N PRO A 55 -5.23 -8.77 -11.86
CA PRO A 55 -6.20 -8.15 -10.96
C PRO A 55 -6.79 -9.16 -9.96
N ARG A 56 -7.15 -8.68 -8.77
CA ARG A 56 -7.85 -9.47 -7.76
C ARG A 56 -9.34 -9.14 -7.83
N GLU A 57 -10.15 -10.15 -8.04
CA GLU A 57 -11.59 -10.00 -8.18
C GLU A 57 -12.32 -10.61 -6.99
N GLY A 58 -13.16 -9.79 -6.36
CA GLY A 58 -13.93 -10.18 -5.19
C GLY A 58 -13.15 -10.12 -3.87
N LEU A 59 -13.91 -10.18 -2.78
CA LEU A 59 -13.38 -10.02 -1.41
C LEU A 59 -12.38 -11.10 -1.03
N GLY A 60 -12.58 -12.34 -1.46
CA GLY A 60 -11.71 -13.47 -1.14
C GLY A 60 -10.32 -13.35 -1.76
N GLU A 61 -10.24 -12.96 -3.03
CA GLU A 61 -8.97 -12.76 -3.73
C GLU A 61 -8.20 -11.57 -3.15
N LEU A 62 -8.91 -10.49 -2.82
CA LEU A 62 -8.32 -9.32 -2.17
C LEU A 62 -7.77 -9.66 -0.78
N ALA A 63 -8.54 -10.39 0.03
CA ALA A 63 -8.09 -10.84 1.35
C ALA A 63 -6.87 -11.78 1.26
N THR A 64 -6.87 -12.69 0.30
CA THR A 64 -5.72 -13.57 0.03
C THR A 64 -4.47 -12.76 -0.34
N HIS A 65 -4.62 -11.71 -1.15
CA HIS A 65 -3.52 -10.82 -1.51
C HIS A 65 -2.96 -10.07 -0.29
N ALA A 66 -3.84 -9.52 0.56
CA ALA A 66 -3.44 -8.89 1.81
C ALA A 66 -2.74 -9.86 2.78
N ALA A 67 -3.24 -11.10 2.88
CA ALA A 67 -2.64 -12.14 3.71
C ALA A 67 -1.22 -12.53 3.25
N ARG A 68 -0.97 -12.55 1.93
CA ARG A 68 0.38 -12.77 1.37
C ARG A 68 1.36 -11.67 1.81
N LEU A 69 0.92 -10.42 1.79
CA LEU A 69 1.74 -9.31 2.26
C LEU A 69 2.09 -9.45 3.75
N ARG A 70 1.13 -9.91 4.58
CA ARG A 70 1.38 -10.20 5.99
C ARG A 70 2.30 -11.40 6.21
N ALA A 71 2.26 -12.40 5.34
CA ALA A 71 3.21 -13.51 5.40
C ALA A 71 4.66 -13.06 5.15
N VAL A 72 4.85 -12.08 4.27
CA VAL A 72 6.15 -11.46 3.99
C VAL A 72 6.62 -10.54 5.12
N LEU A 73 5.69 -9.76 5.68
CA LEU A 73 5.90 -8.79 6.76
C LEU A 73 5.01 -9.15 7.96
N PRO A 74 5.40 -10.12 8.83
CA PRO A 74 4.52 -10.59 9.91
C PRO A 74 4.14 -9.52 10.94
N ASP A 75 4.99 -8.51 11.12
CA ASP A 75 4.78 -7.34 11.97
C ASP A 75 4.24 -6.12 11.20
N LEU A 76 3.65 -6.36 10.03
CA LEU A 76 3.09 -5.33 9.15
C LEU A 76 2.12 -4.43 9.91
N ARG A 77 2.33 -3.13 9.76
CA ARG A 77 1.39 -2.08 10.17
C ARG A 77 1.11 -1.17 8.97
N ILE A 78 -0.14 -0.80 8.85
CA ILE A 78 -0.60 0.17 7.87
C ILE A 78 -0.99 1.43 8.62
N GLU A 79 -0.35 2.52 8.25
CA GLU A 79 -0.56 3.84 8.83
C GLU A 79 -1.22 4.73 7.79
N LEU A 80 -2.24 5.49 8.18
CA LEU A 80 -2.77 6.55 7.32
C LEU A 80 -1.81 7.74 7.37
N VAL A 81 -1.49 8.30 6.21
CA VAL A 81 -0.57 9.42 6.09
C VAL A 81 -1.21 10.51 5.24
N GLY A 82 -1.52 11.64 5.86
CA GLY A 82 -2.29 12.71 5.22
C GLY A 82 -3.80 12.44 5.20
N GLU A 83 -4.53 13.36 4.60
CA GLU A 83 -5.98 13.30 4.52
C GLU A 83 -6.43 12.43 3.34
N ALA A 84 -7.41 11.58 3.59
CA ALA A 84 -8.13 10.91 2.53
C ALA A 84 -9.06 11.90 1.83
N VAL A 85 -9.13 11.82 0.51
CA VAL A 85 -9.97 12.70 -0.31
C VAL A 85 -10.94 11.85 -1.11
N ILE A 86 -12.21 12.20 -1.08
CA ILE A 86 -13.25 11.61 -1.94
C ILE A 86 -13.96 12.76 -2.66
N ASP A 87 -14.04 12.64 -3.99
CA ASP A 87 -14.79 13.53 -4.85
C ASP A 87 -15.86 12.69 -5.59
N GLY A 88 -17.08 12.72 -5.05
CA GLY A 88 -18.20 11.95 -5.58
C GLY A 88 -17.91 10.44 -5.66
N ARG A 89 -17.50 9.97 -6.84
CA ARG A 89 -17.25 8.55 -7.11
C ARG A 89 -15.80 8.12 -6.93
N ASN A 90 -14.89 9.04 -6.82
CA ASN A 90 -13.46 8.72 -6.81
C ASN A 90 -12.81 9.22 -5.54
N GLY A 91 -11.75 8.55 -5.10
CA GLY A 91 -11.01 8.95 -3.93
C GLY A 91 -9.55 8.54 -3.96
N CYS A 92 -8.77 9.21 -3.14
CA CYS A 92 -7.38 8.88 -2.86
C CYS A 92 -7.22 8.64 -1.37
N LEU A 93 -6.66 7.49 -1.02
CA LEU A 93 -6.41 7.04 0.35
C LEU A 93 -4.90 6.90 0.53
N PRO A 94 -4.21 7.93 1.07
CA PRO A 94 -2.77 7.86 1.31
C PRO A 94 -2.47 6.94 2.50
N TRP A 95 -1.42 6.14 2.37
CA TRP A 95 -1.00 5.19 3.39
C TRP A 95 0.51 5.00 3.42
N ARG A 96 0.99 4.40 4.49
CA ARG A 96 2.34 3.90 4.62
C ARG A 96 2.30 2.50 5.24
N ILE A 97 2.95 1.54 4.61
CA ILE A 97 3.22 0.23 5.17
C ILE A 97 4.58 0.26 5.85
N VAL A 98 4.67 -0.30 7.05
CA VAL A 98 5.92 -0.55 7.75
C VAL A 98 5.95 -1.98 8.25
N GLY A 99 7.12 -2.60 8.26
CA GLY A 99 7.29 -3.96 8.75
C GLY A 99 8.67 -4.52 8.49
N THR A 100 8.96 -5.69 9.05
CA THR A 100 10.22 -6.40 8.89
C THR A 100 10.05 -7.57 7.94
N HIS A 101 10.88 -7.63 6.89
CA HIS A 101 10.87 -8.72 5.90
C HIS A 101 11.38 -10.03 6.53
N ARG A 102 10.45 -10.88 6.94
CA ARG A 102 10.72 -12.17 7.60
C ARG A 102 10.14 -13.37 6.85
N GLY A 103 9.28 -13.15 5.86
CA GLY A 103 8.79 -14.18 4.96
C GLY A 103 9.51 -14.15 3.61
N GLU A 104 9.36 -15.19 2.82
CA GLU A 104 9.92 -15.27 1.47
C GLU A 104 9.06 -14.49 0.47
N VAL A 105 9.71 -13.87 -0.54
CA VAL A 105 9.05 -13.22 -1.68
C VAL A 105 9.50 -13.95 -2.95
N GLY A 106 8.68 -14.86 -3.45
CA GLY A 106 9.09 -15.73 -4.54
C GLY A 106 10.31 -16.55 -4.15
N GLU A 107 11.41 -16.41 -4.89
CA GLU A 107 12.70 -17.06 -4.59
C GLU A 107 13.62 -16.22 -3.67
N VAL A 108 13.16 -15.04 -3.23
CA VAL A 108 13.96 -14.15 -2.37
C VAL A 108 13.77 -14.52 -0.91
N PRO A 109 14.84 -14.97 -0.22
CA PRO A 109 14.75 -15.32 1.20
C PRO A 109 14.55 -14.09 2.08
N ALA A 110 14.03 -14.30 3.28
CA ALA A 110 13.85 -13.26 4.28
C ALA A 110 15.14 -12.49 4.54
N SER A 111 15.13 -11.18 4.34
CA SER A 111 16.32 -10.32 4.54
C SER A 111 16.50 -9.82 5.96
N GLY A 112 15.48 -9.93 6.82
CA GLY A 112 15.46 -9.36 8.16
C GLY A 112 15.42 -7.82 8.19
N ARG A 113 15.29 -7.16 7.05
CA ARG A 113 15.33 -5.70 6.94
C ARG A 113 13.99 -5.09 7.26
N PHE A 114 14.02 -3.94 7.91
CA PHE A 114 12.83 -3.11 8.09
C PHE A 114 12.53 -2.32 6.82
N VAL A 115 11.27 -2.30 6.43
CA VAL A 115 10.78 -1.65 5.21
C VAL A 115 9.77 -0.59 5.58
N THR A 116 9.88 0.56 4.92
CA THR A 116 8.89 1.64 4.97
C THR A 116 8.48 1.97 3.55
N LEU A 117 7.22 1.72 3.21
CA LEU A 117 6.69 1.87 1.87
C LEU A 117 5.50 2.81 1.85
N PRO A 118 5.67 4.09 1.45
CA PRO A 118 4.56 4.99 1.24
C PRO A 118 3.84 4.67 -0.07
N GLY A 119 2.53 4.90 -0.06
CA GLY A 119 1.72 4.67 -1.24
C GLY A 119 0.37 5.37 -1.16
N VAL A 120 -0.43 5.19 -2.19
CA VAL A 120 -1.79 5.68 -2.26
C VAL A 120 -2.67 4.63 -2.94
N HIS A 121 -3.89 4.44 -2.44
CA HIS A 121 -4.92 3.76 -3.18
C HIS A 121 -5.83 4.79 -3.86
N TYR A 122 -5.93 4.68 -5.17
CA TYR A 122 -6.99 5.33 -5.92
C TYR A 122 -8.21 4.42 -5.94
N VAL A 123 -9.34 4.91 -5.50
CA VAL A 123 -10.56 4.11 -5.37
C VAL A 123 -11.70 4.71 -6.20
N THR A 124 -12.55 3.84 -6.73
CA THR A 124 -13.83 4.22 -7.35
C THR A 124 -14.95 3.59 -6.53
N LEU A 125 -15.93 4.42 -6.16
CA LEU A 125 -17.04 4.06 -5.29
C LEU A 125 -18.33 3.86 -6.10
N VAL A 126 -19.11 2.87 -5.68
CA VAL A 126 -20.51 2.68 -6.09
C VAL A 126 -21.30 2.45 -4.80
N ASP A 127 -22.36 3.21 -4.62
CA ASP A 127 -23.22 3.16 -3.42
C ASP A 127 -22.42 3.26 -2.10
N GLY A 128 -21.40 4.15 -2.09
CA GLY A 128 -20.55 4.39 -0.93
C GLY A 128 -19.53 3.28 -0.63
N ARG A 129 -19.41 2.25 -1.47
CA ARG A 129 -18.49 1.12 -1.32
C ARG A 129 -17.43 1.12 -2.41
N VAL A 130 -16.22 0.67 -2.08
CA VAL A 130 -15.14 0.52 -3.05
C VAL A 130 -15.50 -0.57 -4.05
N ARG A 131 -15.67 -0.18 -5.30
CA ARG A 131 -15.93 -1.08 -6.43
C ARG A 131 -14.64 -1.39 -7.21
N ARG A 132 -13.74 -0.41 -7.30
CA ARG A 132 -12.40 -0.58 -7.87
C ARG A 132 -11.39 0.11 -6.98
N ALA A 133 -10.23 -0.50 -6.84
CA ALA A 133 -9.09 0.13 -6.18
C ALA A 133 -7.79 -0.19 -6.93
N ARG A 134 -6.91 0.79 -6.99
CA ARG A 134 -5.57 0.61 -7.54
C ARG A 134 -4.54 1.18 -6.58
N GLY A 135 -3.60 0.33 -6.17
CA GLY A 135 -2.46 0.69 -5.35
C GLY A 135 -1.32 1.26 -6.19
N PHE A 136 -0.73 2.34 -5.72
CA PHE A 136 0.47 2.95 -6.30
C PHE A 136 1.52 3.08 -5.21
N PHE A 137 2.70 2.53 -5.44
CA PHE A 137 3.86 2.65 -4.56
C PHE A 137 5.15 2.38 -5.34
N ASP A 138 6.28 2.80 -4.80
CA ASP A 138 7.58 2.62 -5.43
C ASP A 138 8.14 1.21 -5.16
N LEU A 139 7.85 0.29 -6.09
CA LEU A 139 8.37 -1.09 -6.00
C LEU A 139 9.89 -1.14 -6.13
N TYR A 140 10.51 -0.19 -6.85
CA TYR A 140 11.96 -0.11 -6.97
C TYR A 140 12.61 0.25 -5.63
N ASP A 141 12.04 1.22 -4.91
CA ASP A 141 12.52 1.58 -3.58
C ASP A 141 12.32 0.44 -2.58
N ALA A 142 11.17 -0.25 -2.62
CA ALA A 142 10.95 -1.46 -1.83
C ALA A 142 12.03 -2.51 -2.08
N ALA A 143 12.39 -2.79 -3.34
CA ALA A 143 13.42 -3.75 -3.71
C ALA A 143 14.82 -3.34 -3.20
N ILE A 144 15.13 -2.03 -3.19
CA ILE A 144 16.38 -1.51 -2.59
C ILE A 144 16.37 -1.72 -1.08
N GLN A 145 15.28 -1.39 -0.40
CA GLN A 145 15.17 -1.55 1.06
C GLN A 145 15.31 -3.02 1.46
N LEU A 146 14.72 -3.92 0.70
CA LEU A 146 14.85 -5.37 0.88
C LEU A 146 16.26 -5.90 0.56
N GLY A 147 17.07 -5.13 -0.17
CA GLY A 147 18.42 -5.52 -0.58
C GLY A 147 18.46 -6.37 -1.85
N MET A 148 17.36 -6.44 -2.58
CA MET A 148 17.26 -7.11 -3.88
C MET A 148 17.93 -6.30 -5.00
N LEU A 149 17.94 -4.98 -4.85
CA LEU A 149 18.57 -4.05 -5.78
C LEU A 149 19.61 -3.17 -5.05
N PRO A 150 20.66 -2.72 -5.74
CA PRO A 150 21.63 -1.79 -5.19
C PRO A 150 20.99 -0.41 -4.98
N LYS A 151 21.53 0.35 -4.04
CA LYS A 151 21.11 1.73 -3.80
C LYS A 151 21.35 2.60 -5.04
N ARG A 152 20.41 3.52 -5.31
CA ARG A 152 20.54 4.52 -6.39
C ARG A 152 21.85 5.31 -6.23
N GLY A 153 22.55 5.54 -7.35
CA GLY A 153 23.85 6.23 -7.37
C GLY A 153 25.03 5.42 -6.82
N SER A 154 24.84 4.15 -6.48
CA SER A 154 25.93 3.29 -6.01
C SER A 154 26.75 2.69 -7.15
N LEU A 155 27.97 2.25 -6.83
CA LEU A 155 28.80 1.48 -7.77
C LEU A 155 28.12 0.20 -8.24
N GLY A 156 27.32 -0.43 -7.38
CA GLY A 156 26.52 -1.61 -7.73
C GLY A 156 25.48 -1.32 -8.82
N GLU A 157 24.77 -0.20 -8.73
CA GLU A 157 23.82 0.23 -9.77
C GLU A 157 24.55 0.49 -11.09
N SER A 158 25.68 1.21 -11.04
CA SER A 158 26.53 1.46 -12.21
C SER A 158 27.00 0.17 -12.86
N ALA A 159 27.41 -0.82 -12.07
CA ALA A 159 27.82 -2.12 -12.56
C ALA A 159 26.68 -2.87 -13.28
N ILE A 160 25.47 -2.87 -12.72
CA ILE A 160 24.30 -3.48 -13.36
C ILE A 160 23.95 -2.77 -14.67
N MET A 161 24.01 -1.43 -14.71
CA MET A 161 23.76 -0.65 -15.92
C MET A 161 24.77 -0.98 -17.01
N LEU A 162 26.07 -1.10 -16.66
CA LEU A 162 27.13 -1.49 -17.59
C LEU A 162 26.91 -2.91 -18.12
N LEU A 163 26.58 -3.88 -17.25
CA LEU A 163 26.29 -5.26 -17.65
C LEU A 163 25.10 -5.36 -18.62
N ARG A 164 24.12 -4.46 -18.52
CA ARG A 164 22.97 -4.38 -19.43
C ARG A 164 23.23 -3.51 -20.66
N GLY A 165 24.47 -3.03 -20.88
CA GLY A 165 24.85 -2.24 -22.05
C GLY A 165 24.46 -0.76 -21.99
N PHE A 166 23.93 -0.28 -20.86
CA PHE A 166 23.70 1.14 -20.63
C PHE A 166 25.02 1.83 -20.25
N GLY A 167 25.40 2.89 -20.97
CA GLY A 167 26.65 3.64 -20.69
C GLY A 167 27.85 3.24 -21.54
N LEU A 168 27.78 2.19 -22.33
CA LEU A 168 28.75 1.92 -23.38
C LEU A 168 28.33 2.72 -24.63
N ARG A 169 28.77 3.98 -24.71
CA ARG A 169 28.77 4.68 -26.00
C ARG A 169 29.69 3.91 -26.93
N ARG A 170 29.14 3.31 -27.99
CA ARG A 170 29.92 2.89 -29.13
C ARG A 170 30.50 4.18 -29.73
N ALA A 171 31.85 4.30 -29.66
CA ALA A 171 32.60 5.28 -30.41
C ALA A 171 32.50 4.96 -31.91
#